data_97fe008d7ad753cf65a06f5c788609d3
#
_entry.id   97fe008d7ad753cf65a06f5c788609d3
#
_cell.length_a   1.000
_cell.length_b   1.000
_cell.length_c   1.000
_cell.angle_alpha   90.00
_cell.angle_beta   90.00
_cell.angle_gamma   90.00
#
_symmetry.space_group_name_H-M   'P 1'
#
loop_
_entity.id
_entity.type
_entity.pdbx_description
1 polymer ?
#
loop_
_entity_poly.entity_id
_entity_poly.type
_entity_poly.pdbx_seq_one_letter_code
_entity_poly.pdbx_strand_id
1 'polypeptide(L)'
;LHPQKSVSPNHKRTFPNSPFGLSLVLSLPSLVLVFDKWIEKTTHRPLFSNMNKPSEFITKHYAVWIVLFLVLLFPAIYGNNHTKIYYNIAQSLPGSLDSNVANEKLEKDFEMGNMHMILMDKNMDGVQKQKMLDQVDEVDGVKWTISMNSLIGPSVPDSMIPDDIKSMLKSDHYELAFICSEYASATDQVNTQIAQIDDIVKSYDDDAMVIGEAPLMKDLQDVTDVDLTMVNVLSMAAIFLIIMI
;
A
#
# COMPACT_ATOMS: atom_id res chain seq x y z
N LEU A 1 10.99 -38.64 -19.00
CA LEU A 1 11.20 -38.83 -17.56
C LEU A 1 12.27 -37.85 -17.09
N HIS A 2 11.86 -36.64 -16.74
CA HIS A 2 12.71 -35.65 -16.01
C HIS A 2 12.18 -35.57 -14.59
N PRO A 3 13.01 -35.65 -13.55
CA PRO A 3 12.59 -35.52 -12.17
C PRO A 3 12.36 -34.04 -11.81
N GLN A 4 11.14 -33.75 -11.38
CA GLN A 4 10.75 -32.48 -10.76
C GLN A 4 11.59 -32.28 -9.48
N LYS A 5 12.37 -31.20 -9.44
CA LYS A 5 12.99 -30.72 -8.20
C LYS A 5 11.90 -30.02 -7.37
N SER A 6 11.58 -30.62 -6.23
CA SER A 6 10.78 -29.99 -5.18
C SER A 6 11.48 -28.72 -4.70
N VAL A 7 10.82 -27.58 -4.89
CA VAL A 7 11.23 -26.29 -4.30
C VAL A 7 10.72 -26.27 -2.86
N SER A 8 11.64 -26.35 -1.92
CA SER A 8 11.39 -26.21 -0.48
C SER A 8 10.97 -24.77 -0.13
N PRO A 9 9.86 -24.55 0.59
CA PRO A 9 9.47 -23.22 1.04
C PRO A 9 10.19 -22.87 2.34
N ASN A 10 11.49 -22.60 2.28
CA ASN A 10 12.23 -22.09 3.44
C ASN A 10 12.97 -20.81 3.05
N HIS A 11 12.20 -19.80 2.66
CA HIS A 11 12.72 -18.45 2.48
C HIS A 11 12.73 -17.76 3.86
N LYS A 12 13.73 -18.12 4.68
CA LYS A 12 14.15 -17.23 5.78
C LYS A 12 14.52 -15.91 5.14
N ARG A 13 13.67 -14.89 5.31
CA ARG A 13 14.03 -13.50 5.02
C ARG A 13 15.19 -13.12 5.94
N THR A 14 16.39 -13.39 5.49
CA THR A 14 17.58 -12.72 6.01
C THR A 14 17.47 -11.29 5.51
N PHE A 15 17.12 -10.38 6.42
CA PHE A 15 17.37 -8.96 6.20
C PHE A 15 18.84 -8.84 5.83
N PRO A 16 19.20 -8.28 4.68
CA PRO A 16 20.60 -7.98 4.44
C PRO A 16 20.98 -6.97 5.53
N ASN A 17 21.89 -7.33 6.42
CA ASN A 17 22.66 -6.37 7.19
C ASN A 17 23.27 -5.44 6.15
N SER A 18 22.54 -4.38 5.82
CA SER A 18 23.01 -3.42 4.84
C SER A 18 24.25 -2.76 5.43
N PRO A 19 25.45 -2.97 4.86
CA PRO A 19 26.65 -2.29 5.32
C PRO A 19 26.52 -0.77 5.20
N PHE A 20 25.49 -0.29 4.49
CA PHE A 20 25.16 1.11 4.32
C PHE A 20 24.81 1.83 5.63
N GLY A 21 24.02 1.22 6.53
CA GLY A 21 23.66 1.86 7.79
C GLY A 21 24.85 2.05 8.72
N LEU A 22 25.69 1.02 8.83
CA LEU A 22 26.90 1.08 9.65
C LEU A 22 27.95 2.03 9.05
N SER A 23 28.07 2.06 7.72
CA SER A 23 28.97 2.97 7.03
C SER A 23 28.58 4.43 7.19
N LEU A 24 27.26 4.75 7.21
CA LEU A 24 26.76 6.12 7.40
C LEU A 24 27.05 6.62 8.82
N VAL A 25 26.87 5.79 9.83
CA VAL A 25 27.14 6.14 11.25
C VAL A 25 28.62 6.36 11.51
N LEU A 26 29.49 5.61 10.82
CA LEU A 26 30.94 5.77 10.95
C LEU A 26 31.51 6.87 10.03
N SER A 27 30.90 7.11 8.87
CA SER A 27 31.39 8.11 7.91
C SER A 27 31.13 9.54 8.37
N LEU A 28 30.00 9.82 9.07
CA LEU A 28 29.68 11.18 9.55
C LEU A 28 30.75 11.73 10.53
N PRO A 29 31.15 11.02 11.62
CA PRO A 29 32.23 11.46 12.49
C PRO A 29 33.57 11.58 11.76
N SER A 30 33.88 10.63 10.85
CA SER A 30 35.12 10.67 10.05
C SER A 30 35.14 11.87 9.12
N LEU A 31 34.02 12.22 8.50
CA LEU A 31 33.88 13.41 7.65
C LEU A 31 34.06 14.69 8.45
N VAL A 32 33.48 14.78 9.64
CA VAL A 32 33.67 15.93 10.55
C VAL A 32 35.15 16.08 10.91
N LEU A 33 35.84 14.99 11.25
CA LEU A 33 37.27 15.03 11.57
C LEU A 33 38.15 15.43 10.38
N VAL A 34 37.82 14.98 9.17
CA VAL A 34 38.56 15.37 7.95
C VAL A 34 38.36 16.85 7.61
N PHE A 35 37.14 17.36 7.82
CA PHE A 35 36.79 18.76 7.54
C PHE A 35 36.98 19.69 8.72
N ASP A 36 37.48 19.23 9.87
CA ASP A 36 37.65 19.99 11.11
C ASP A 36 38.38 21.31 10.88
N LYS A 37 39.53 21.28 10.18
CA LYS A 37 40.30 22.51 9.83
C LYS A 37 39.51 23.49 8.93
N TRP A 38 38.60 22.96 8.13
CA TRP A 38 37.78 23.77 7.23
C TRP A 38 36.58 24.38 7.97
N ILE A 39 35.99 23.62 8.87
CA ILE A 39 34.93 24.06 9.79
C ILE A 39 35.44 25.13 10.72
N GLU A 40 36.66 24.98 11.28
CA GLU A 40 37.30 25.98 12.14
C GLU A 40 37.57 27.29 11.41
N LYS A 41 37.92 27.22 10.11
CA LYS A 41 38.14 28.42 9.28
C LYS A 41 36.85 29.11 8.86
N THR A 42 35.71 28.45 8.91
CA THR A 42 34.39 28.96 8.57
C THR A 42 33.52 29.26 9.80
N THR A 43 34.13 29.39 10.99
CA THR A 43 33.40 29.77 12.21
C THR A 43 32.74 31.11 12.03
N HIS A 44 31.43 31.06 11.81
CA HIS A 44 30.57 32.24 11.81
C HIS A 44 30.29 32.66 13.27
N ARG A 45 30.16 33.97 13.51
CA ARG A 45 29.67 34.47 14.79
C ARG A 45 28.34 33.75 15.10
N PRO A 46 28.17 33.16 16.30
CA PRO A 46 26.93 32.51 16.65
C PRO A 46 25.79 33.52 16.53
N LEU A 47 24.70 33.12 15.85
CA LEU A 47 23.50 33.99 15.68
C LEU A 47 22.95 34.47 17.04
N PHE A 48 23.18 33.69 18.10
CA PHE A 48 22.79 33.99 19.46
C PHE A 48 24.03 34.02 20.36
N SER A 49 24.53 35.19 20.62
CA SER A 49 25.77 35.40 21.41
C SER A 49 25.61 35.01 22.89
N ASN A 50 24.39 34.91 23.42
CA ASN A 50 24.17 34.61 24.83
C ASN A 50 22.87 33.82 25.04
N MET A 51 23.01 32.47 25.14
CA MET A 51 21.90 31.53 25.37
C MET A 51 21.51 31.41 26.84
N ASN A 52 22.19 32.11 27.76
CA ASN A 52 21.94 31.94 29.19
C ASN A 52 20.53 32.40 29.59
N LYS A 53 20.07 33.55 29.06
CA LYS A 53 18.72 34.03 29.36
C LYS A 53 17.58 33.15 28.86
N PRO A 54 17.58 32.68 27.58
CA PRO A 54 16.61 31.71 27.11
C PRO A 54 16.66 30.39 27.88
N SER A 55 17.85 29.87 28.17
CA SER A 55 18.05 28.66 28.93
C SER A 55 17.49 28.76 30.36
N GLU A 56 17.79 29.84 31.05
CA GLU A 56 17.28 30.11 32.41
C GLU A 56 15.75 30.25 32.43
N PHE A 57 15.18 30.92 31.44
CA PHE A 57 13.72 31.02 31.28
C PHE A 57 13.05 29.67 31.07
N ILE A 58 13.62 28.84 30.21
CA ILE A 58 13.10 27.50 29.94
C ILE A 58 13.20 26.61 31.19
N THR A 59 14.38 26.64 31.85
CA THR A 59 14.63 25.84 33.04
C THR A 59 13.75 26.27 34.23
N LYS A 60 13.53 27.57 34.38
CA LYS A 60 12.68 28.10 35.45
C LYS A 60 11.21 27.74 35.27
N HIS A 61 10.74 27.59 34.03
CA HIS A 61 9.34 27.30 33.67
C HIS A 61 9.18 25.93 33.05
N TYR A 62 10.03 24.95 33.42
CA TYR A 62 10.02 23.62 32.83
C TYR A 62 8.63 22.96 32.87
N ALA A 63 7.88 23.15 33.95
CA ALA A 63 6.54 22.54 34.07
C ALA A 63 5.55 23.08 33.01
N VAL A 64 5.65 24.38 32.67
CA VAL A 64 4.82 24.98 31.61
C VAL A 64 5.16 24.38 30.25
N TRP A 65 6.45 24.16 29.98
CA TRP A 65 6.90 23.56 28.74
C TRP A 65 6.47 22.08 28.62
N ILE A 66 6.50 21.34 29.74
CA ILE A 66 6.01 19.94 29.76
C ILE A 66 4.50 19.90 29.47
N VAL A 67 3.72 20.77 30.12
CA VAL A 67 2.26 20.84 29.89
C VAL A 67 1.98 21.24 28.45
N LEU A 68 2.68 22.25 27.92
CA LEU A 68 2.54 22.68 26.53
C LEU A 68 2.86 21.53 25.53
N PHE A 69 3.95 20.80 25.80
CA PHE A 69 4.32 19.64 24.99
C PHE A 69 3.23 18.58 25.02
N LEU A 70 2.71 18.24 26.20
CA LEU A 70 1.64 17.26 26.33
C LEU A 70 0.35 17.69 25.59
N VAL A 71 -0.01 18.99 25.71
CA VAL A 71 -1.18 19.53 25.01
C VAL A 71 -1.00 19.47 23.48
N LEU A 72 0.21 19.74 22.96
CA LEU A 72 0.50 19.66 21.53
C LEU A 72 0.66 18.20 21.03
N LEU A 73 1.03 17.29 21.92
CA LEU A 73 1.19 15.88 21.58
C LEU A 73 -0.14 15.22 21.14
N PHE A 74 -1.26 15.58 21.81
CA PHE A 74 -2.58 15.02 21.47
C PHE A 74 -2.99 15.32 20.01
N PRO A 75 -3.01 16.59 19.55
CA PRO A 75 -3.35 16.87 18.16
C PRO A 75 -2.32 16.31 17.18
N ALA A 76 -1.05 16.19 17.56
CA ALA A 76 -0.01 15.60 16.73
C ALA A 76 -0.25 14.10 16.51
N ILE A 77 -0.57 13.35 17.58
CA ILE A 77 -0.93 11.92 17.49
C ILE A 77 -2.21 11.75 16.68
N TYR A 78 -3.21 12.60 16.96
CA TYR A 78 -4.48 12.57 16.21
C TYR A 78 -4.25 12.80 14.71
N GLY A 79 -3.48 13.82 14.34
CA GLY A 79 -3.14 14.11 12.94
C GLY A 79 -2.38 12.97 12.28
N ASN A 80 -1.38 12.41 12.98
CA ASN A 80 -0.61 11.28 12.44
C ASN A 80 -1.48 10.04 12.17
N ASN A 81 -2.40 9.71 13.07
CA ASN A 81 -3.28 8.55 12.93
C ASN A 81 -4.39 8.74 11.87
N HIS A 82 -4.67 9.99 11.48
CA HIS A 82 -5.70 10.31 10.46
C HIS A 82 -5.07 10.71 9.12
N THR A 83 -3.76 10.69 9.00
CA THR A 83 -3.08 10.94 7.73
C THR A 83 -2.89 9.61 7.01
N LYS A 84 -3.63 9.41 5.92
CA LYS A 84 -3.48 8.25 5.06
C LYS A 84 -2.53 8.60 3.91
N ILE A 85 -1.63 7.70 3.61
CA ILE A 85 -0.68 7.84 2.50
C ILE A 85 -1.19 7.01 1.34
N TYR A 86 -1.59 7.67 0.25
CA TYR A 86 -2.00 7.01 -0.98
C TYR A 86 -0.86 7.01 -1.98
N TYR A 87 -0.51 5.83 -2.48
CA TYR A 87 0.48 5.67 -3.53
C TYR A 87 -0.22 5.72 -4.90
N ASN A 88 -0.54 6.91 -5.39
CA ASN A 88 -1.10 7.07 -6.73
C ASN A 88 -0.02 7.59 -7.69
N ILE A 89 0.64 6.67 -8.38
CA ILE A 89 1.68 7.01 -9.36
C ILE A 89 1.09 7.74 -10.55
N ALA A 90 -0.12 7.40 -10.97
CA ALA A 90 -0.78 8.03 -12.11
C ALA A 90 -1.04 9.52 -11.89
N GLN A 91 -1.42 9.91 -10.66
CA GLN A 91 -1.63 11.33 -10.30
C GLN A 91 -0.32 12.14 -10.20
N SER A 92 0.82 11.47 -10.02
CA SER A 92 2.14 12.14 -10.00
C SER A 92 2.64 12.48 -11.40
N LEU A 93 2.06 11.88 -12.43
CA LEU A 93 2.43 12.09 -13.82
C LEU A 93 1.69 13.32 -14.41
N PRO A 94 2.30 14.02 -15.41
CA PRO A 94 1.63 15.13 -16.06
C PRO A 94 0.28 14.71 -16.65
N GLY A 95 -0.78 15.48 -16.38
CA GLY A 95 -2.13 15.21 -16.89
C GLY A 95 -2.24 15.24 -18.43
N SER A 96 -1.22 15.77 -19.11
CA SER A 96 -1.15 15.81 -20.57
C SER A 96 -0.68 14.51 -21.23
N LEU A 97 -0.33 13.48 -20.44
CA LEU A 97 0.02 12.17 -21.00
C LEU A 97 -1.22 11.50 -21.61
N ASP A 98 -1.03 10.90 -22.77
CA ASP A 98 -2.12 10.24 -23.51
C ASP A 98 -2.85 9.18 -22.67
N SER A 99 -2.14 8.47 -21.79
CA SER A 99 -2.71 7.50 -20.85
C SER A 99 -3.63 8.17 -19.83
N ASN A 100 -3.23 9.32 -19.26
CA ASN A 100 -4.06 10.03 -18.29
C ASN A 100 -5.29 10.63 -18.95
N VAL A 101 -5.14 11.19 -20.16
CA VAL A 101 -6.27 11.68 -20.97
C VAL A 101 -7.24 10.55 -21.33
N ALA A 102 -6.72 9.36 -21.64
CA ALA A 102 -7.56 8.20 -21.94
C ALA A 102 -8.32 7.71 -20.70
N ASN A 103 -7.66 7.62 -19.53
CA ASN A 103 -8.29 7.24 -18.27
C ASN A 103 -9.38 8.24 -17.87
N GLU A 104 -9.12 9.55 -18.02
CA GLU A 104 -10.13 10.58 -17.75
C GLU A 104 -11.38 10.44 -18.63
N LYS A 105 -11.21 10.05 -19.91
CA LYS A 105 -12.33 9.77 -20.80
C LYS A 105 -13.08 8.51 -20.40
N LEU A 106 -12.37 7.44 -20.01
CA LEU A 106 -13.00 6.21 -19.53
C LEU A 106 -13.85 6.49 -18.29
N GLU A 107 -13.33 7.29 -17.36
CA GLU A 107 -14.06 7.67 -16.16
C GLU A 107 -15.28 8.55 -16.47
N LYS A 108 -15.14 9.56 -17.32
CA LYS A 108 -16.22 10.52 -17.63
C LYS A 108 -17.29 9.97 -18.57
N ASP A 109 -16.88 9.25 -19.61
CA ASP A 109 -17.79 8.83 -20.68
C ASP A 109 -18.38 7.43 -20.43
N PHE A 110 -17.67 6.58 -19.68
CA PHE A 110 -18.06 5.20 -19.42
C PHE A 110 -18.27 4.90 -17.93
N GLU A 111 -18.02 5.87 -17.05
CA GLU A 111 -18.07 5.70 -15.59
C GLU A 111 -17.18 4.53 -15.10
N MET A 112 -16.05 4.34 -15.77
CA MET A 112 -15.06 3.30 -15.47
C MET A 112 -13.87 3.93 -14.77
N GLY A 113 -13.89 3.94 -13.42
CA GLY A 113 -12.78 4.45 -12.61
C GLY A 113 -11.63 3.45 -12.49
N ASN A 114 -11.98 2.17 -12.36
CA ASN A 114 -11.00 1.08 -12.19
C ASN A 114 -11.53 -0.26 -12.69
N MET A 115 -10.59 -1.15 -12.99
CA MET A 115 -10.90 -2.53 -13.31
C MET A 115 -10.16 -3.48 -12.37
N HIS A 116 -10.92 -4.33 -11.69
CA HIS A 116 -10.39 -5.40 -10.85
C HIS A 116 -10.65 -6.75 -11.51
N MET A 117 -9.97 -7.78 -11.06
CA MET A 117 -10.17 -9.14 -11.51
C MET A 117 -10.25 -10.06 -10.29
N ILE A 118 -11.08 -11.08 -10.36
CA ILE A 118 -11.09 -12.18 -9.41
C ILE A 118 -10.41 -13.37 -10.08
N LEU A 119 -9.43 -13.93 -9.41
CA LEU A 119 -8.80 -15.19 -9.76
C LEU A 119 -9.37 -16.25 -8.82
N MET A 120 -10.16 -17.19 -9.34
CA MET A 120 -10.86 -18.23 -8.58
C MET A 120 -10.50 -19.62 -9.06
N ASP A 121 -10.75 -20.65 -8.25
CA ASP A 121 -10.56 -22.04 -8.67
C ASP A 121 -11.47 -22.38 -9.87
N LYS A 122 -10.86 -22.93 -10.91
CA LYS A 122 -11.55 -23.41 -12.10
C LYS A 122 -12.66 -24.41 -11.78
N ASN A 123 -12.45 -25.26 -10.76
CA ASN A 123 -13.34 -26.36 -10.40
C ASN A 123 -14.51 -25.93 -9.49
N MET A 124 -14.56 -24.67 -9.07
CA MET A 124 -15.69 -24.14 -8.33
C MET A 124 -16.99 -24.36 -9.12
N ASP A 125 -18.05 -24.78 -8.44
CA ASP A 125 -19.35 -25.03 -9.07
C ASP A 125 -19.92 -23.76 -9.73
N GLY A 126 -20.46 -23.90 -10.95
CA GLY A 126 -20.96 -22.76 -11.73
C GLY A 126 -22.08 -21.98 -11.03
N VAL A 127 -22.92 -22.68 -10.22
CA VAL A 127 -23.97 -22.01 -9.42
C VAL A 127 -23.37 -21.19 -8.28
N GLN A 128 -22.30 -21.69 -7.65
CA GLN A 128 -21.59 -20.96 -6.59
C GLN A 128 -20.87 -19.74 -7.17
N LYS A 129 -20.20 -19.89 -8.32
CA LYS A 129 -19.59 -18.77 -9.05
C LYS A 129 -20.60 -17.67 -9.35
N GLN A 130 -21.76 -18.06 -9.88
CA GLN A 130 -22.79 -17.07 -10.19
C GLN A 130 -23.30 -16.35 -8.94
N LYS A 131 -23.59 -17.06 -7.85
CA LYS A 131 -24.01 -16.44 -6.58
C LYS A 131 -22.96 -15.50 -6.00
N MET A 132 -21.68 -15.88 -6.08
CA MET A 132 -20.56 -15.03 -5.66
C MET A 132 -20.54 -13.73 -6.48
N LEU A 133 -20.62 -13.84 -7.80
CA LEU A 133 -20.58 -12.67 -8.69
C LEU A 133 -21.84 -11.79 -8.53
N ASP A 134 -23.03 -12.38 -8.32
CA ASP A 134 -24.24 -11.63 -8.03
C ASP A 134 -24.09 -10.80 -6.75
N GLN A 135 -23.44 -11.35 -5.70
CA GLN A 135 -23.16 -10.59 -4.48
C GLN A 135 -22.08 -9.51 -4.70
N VAL A 136 -21.12 -9.76 -5.55
CA VAL A 136 -20.11 -8.75 -5.91
C VAL A 136 -20.74 -7.61 -6.72
N ASP A 137 -21.70 -7.90 -7.59
CA ASP A 137 -22.44 -6.87 -8.33
C ASP A 137 -23.31 -5.96 -7.42
N GLU A 138 -23.70 -6.44 -6.24
CA GLU A 138 -24.44 -5.66 -5.24
C GLU A 138 -23.52 -4.74 -4.39
N VAL A 139 -22.20 -4.86 -4.49
CA VAL A 139 -21.25 -4.01 -3.76
C VAL A 139 -21.28 -2.59 -4.32
N ASP A 140 -21.33 -1.62 -3.43
CA ASP A 140 -21.39 -0.20 -3.78
C ASP A 140 -20.24 0.23 -4.69
N GLY A 141 -20.56 0.90 -5.79
CA GLY A 141 -19.62 1.35 -6.80
C GLY A 141 -19.17 0.28 -7.81
N VAL A 142 -19.67 -0.96 -7.72
CA VAL A 142 -19.51 -1.95 -8.80
C VAL A 142 -20.53 -1.66 -9.89
N LYS A 143 -20.05 -1.50 -11.12
CA LYS A 143 -20.92 -1.22 -12.29
C LYS A 143 -21.38 -2.48 -12.98
N TRP A 144 -20.50 -3.44 -13.11
CA TRP A 144 -20.77 -4.73 -13.73
C TRP A 144 -19.62 -5.72 -13.42
N THR A 145 -19.97 -7.02 -13.46
CA THR A 145 -19.01 -8.11 -13.47
C THR A 145 -19.13 -8.90 -14.77
N ILE A 146 -17.98 -9.32 -15.29
CA ILE A 146 -17.92 -10.19 -16.49
C ILE A 146 -17.11 -11.44 -16.16
N SER A 147 -17.74 -12.59 -16.36
CA SER A 147 -17.12 -13.91 -16.23
C SER A 147 -17.44 -14.78 -17.45
N MET A 148 -16.86 -15.95 -17.50
CA MET A 148 -17.22 -16.95 -18.52
C MET A 148 -18.73 -17.22 -18.49
N ASN A 149 -19.30 -17.40 -17.29
CA ASN A 149 -20.73 -17.70 -17.11
C ASN A 149 -21.63 -16.54 -17.56
N SER A 150 -21.23 -15.27 -17.33
CA SER A 150 -22.01 -14.11 -17.76
C SER A 150 -21.97 -13.90 -19.28
N LEU A 151 -20.89 -14.27 -19.94
CA LEU A 151 -20.76 -14.13 -21.40
C LEU A 151 -21.55 -15.21 -22.17
N ILE A 152 -21.63 -16.41 -21.65
CA ILE A 152 -22.08 -17.58 -22.40
C ILE A 152 -23.36 -18.18 -21.79
N GLY A 153 -23.61 -17.88 -20.50
CA GLY A 153 -24.69 -18.43 -19.70
C GLY A 153 -24.26 -19.69 -18.93
N PRO A 154 -24.81 -19.88 -17.72
CA PRO A 154 -24.39 -20.95 -16.80
C PRO A 154 -24.74 -22.37 -17.27
N SER A 155 -25.56 -22.48 -18.30
CA SER A 155 -26.05 -23.78 -18.81
C SER A 155 -25.34 -24.26 -20.08
N VAL A 156 -24.37 -23.51 -20.61
CA VAL A 156 -23.64 -23.90 -21.82
C VAL A 156 -22.45 -24.76 -21.44
N PRO A 157 -22.36 -26.00 -21.95
CA PRO A 157 -21.23 -26.88 -21.70
C PRO A 157 -19.91 -26.26 -22.21
N ASP A 158 -18.83 -26.44 -21.46
CA ASP A 158 -17.48 -25.96 -21.81
C ASP A 158 -17.01 -26.40 -23.22
N SER A 159 -17.56 -27.50 -23.74
CA SER A 159 -17.24 -28.04 -25.08
C SER A 159 -17.80 -27.18 -26.22
N MET A 160 -18.79 -26.31 -25.96
CA MET A 160 -19.39 -25.42 -26.96
C MET A 160 -18.76 -24.04 -26.99
N ILE A 161 -17.83 -23.73 -26.05
CA ILE A 161 -17.15 -22.44 -25.94
C ILE A 161 -15.96 -22.42 -26.90
N PRO A 162 -15.82 -21.37 -27.74
CA PRO A 162 -14.64 -21.21 -28.59
C PRO A 162 -13.36 -21.24 -27.77
N ASP A 163 -12.35 -21.97 -28.23
CA ASP A 163 -11.08 -22.13 -27.51
C ASP A 163 -10.36 -20.80 -27.27
N ASP A 164 -10.54 -19.82 -28.16
CA ASP A 164 -9.96 -18.48 -28.02
C ASP A 164 -10.49 -17.75 -26.76
N ILE A 165 -11.81 -17.79 -26.53
CA ILE A 165 -12.44 -17.18 -25.36
C ILE A 165 -12.07 -17.95 -24.10
N LYS A 166 -12.09 -19.28 -24.19
CA LYS A 166 -11.74 -20.16 -23.09
C LYS A 166 -10.31 -19.93 -22.59
N SER A 167 -9.36 -19.80 -23.52
CA SER A 167 -7.95 -19.56 -23.19
C SER A 167 -7.69 -18.20 -22.57
N MET A 168 -8.56 -17.22 -22.78
CA MET A 168 -8.44 -15.86 -22.19
C MET A 168 -8.92 -15.82 -20.73
N LEU A 169 -9.95 -16.61 -20.39
CA LEU A 169 -10.62 -16.54 -19.08
C LEU A 169 -10.36 -17.76 -18.19
N LYS A 170 -9.89 -18.88 -18.78
CA LYS A 170 -9.61 -20.12 -18.05
C LYS A 170 -8.18 -20.58 -18.31
N SER A 171 -7.48 -20.93 -17.25
CA SER A 171 -6.19 -21.63 -17.28
C SER A 171 -6.36 -23.09 -16.81
N ASP A 172 -5.24 -23.79 -16.61
CA ASP A 172 -5.26 -25.16 -16.08
C ASP A 172 -5.79 -25.23 -14.64
N HIS A 173 -5.61 -24.17 -13.85
CA HIS A 173 -5.95 -24.12 -12.43
C HIS A 173 -6.99 -23.06 -12.07
N TYR A 174 -7.02 -21.95 -12.78
CA TYR A 174 -7.79 -20.77 -12.42
C TYR A 174 -8.75 -20.31 -13.51
N GLU A 175 -9.78 -19.60 -13.06
CA GLU A 175 -10.71 -18.86 -13.91
C GLU A 175 -10.71 -17.38 -13.50
N LEU A 176 -10.80 -16.49 -14.49
CA LEU A 176 -10.82 -15.04 -14.30
C LEU A 176 -12.24 -14.49 -14.44
N ALA A 177 -12.61 -13.61 -13.53
CA ALA A 177 -13.74 -12.70 -13.69
C ALA A 177 -13.25 -11.25 -13.62
N PHE A 178 -13.87 -10.36 -14.39
CA PHE A 178 -13.58 -8.94 -14.41
C PHE A 178 -14.66 -8.17 -13.67
N ILE A 179 -14.25 -7.14 -12.92
CA ILE A 179 -15.12 -6.23 -12.18
C ILE A 179 -14.80 -4.82 -12.62
N CYS A 180 -15.80 -4.07 -13.05
CA CYS A 180 -15.67 -2.65 -13.30
C CYS A 180 -16.15 -1.86 -12.08
N SER A 181 -15.28 -1.00 -11.56
CA SER A 181 -15.58 -0.07 -10.47
C SER A 181 -15.70 1.36 -11.00
N GLU A 182 -16.65 2.12 -10.47
CA GLU A 182 -16.74 3.55 -10.73
C GLU A 182 -15.71 4.36 -9.94
N TYR A 183 -15.16 3.79 -8.86
CA TYR A 183 -14.22 4.47 -7.99
C TYR A 183 -12.81 4.52 -8.59
N ALA A 184 -12.17 5.68 -8.46
CA ALA A 184 -10.78 5.85 -8.88
C ALA A 184 -9.81 5.11 -7.95
N SER A 185 -8.64 4.73 -8.48
CA SER A 185 -7.56 4.11 -7.69
C SER A 185 -7.14 5.01 -6.53
N ALA A 186 -6.66 4.38 -5.44
CA ALA A 186 -6.10 5.05 -4.27
C ALA A 186 -7.09 6.04 -3.60
N THR A 187 -8.31 5.61 -3.41
CA THR A 187 -9.35 6.31 -2.62
C THR A 187 -9.87 5.42 -1.49
N ASP A 188 -10.44 6.02 -0.44
CA ASP A 188 -11.07 5.26 0.65
C ASP A 188 -12.25 4.41 0.15
N GLN A 189 -12.98 4.93 -0.84
CA GLN A 189 -14.12 4.26 -1.44
C GLN A 189 -13.70 2.95 -2.11
N VAL A 190 -12.70 3.00 -3.01
CA VAL A 190 -12.21 1.80 -3.68
C VAL A 190 -11.57 0.82 -2.70
N ASN A 191 -10.86 1.29 -1.67
CA ASN A 191 -10.27 0.41 -0.66
C ASN A 191 -11.34 -0.33 0.15
N THR A 192 -12.44 0.35 0.50
CA THR A 192 -13.59 -0.25 1.19
C THR A 192 -14.30 -1.25 0.28
N GLN A 193 -14.51 -0.90 -0.98
CA GLN A 193 -15.10 -1.78 -2.00
C GLN A 193 -14.28 -3.05 -2.17
N ILE A 194 -12.94 -2.93 -2.33
CA ILE A 194 -12.03 -4.08 -2.47
C ILE A 194 -12.10 -4.99 -1.25
N ALA A 195 -12.15 -4.43 -0.03
CA ALA A 195 -12.27 -5.23 1.19
C ALA A 195 -13.59 -6.02 1.22
N GLN A 196 -14.70 -5.41 0.84
CA GLN A 196 -16.00 -6.09 0.76
C GLN A 196 -16.01 -7.18 -0.31
N ILE A 197 -15.42 -6.90 -1.48
CA ILE A 197 -15.29 -7.90 -2.56
C ILE A 197 -14.42 -9.07 -2.10
N ASP A 198 -13.28 -8.80 -1.45
CA ASP A 198 -12.37 -9.85 -0.95
C ASP A 198 -13.05 -10.73 0.10
N ASP A 199 -13.82 -10.14 1.03
CA ASP A 199 -14.60 -10.86 2.03
C ASP A 199 -15.67 -11.77 1.38
N ILE A 200 -16.38 -11.27 0.36
CA ILE A 200 -17.36 -12.07 -0.38
C ILE A 200 -16.66 -13.23 -1.09
N VAL A 201 -15.62 -12.93 -1.86
CA VAL A 201 -14.90 -13.92 -2.67
C VAL A 201 -14.33 -15.02 -1.79
N LYS A 202 -13.68 -14.67 -0.68
CA LYS A 202 -13.11 -15.63 0.29
C LYS A 202 -14.16 -16.45 1.03
N SER A 203 -15.39 -15.96 1.14
CA SER A 203 -16.48 -16.76 1.72
C SER A 203 -16.89 -17.97 0.85
N TYR A 204 -16.54 -17.95 -0.44
CA TYR A 204 -16.81 -19.03 -1.39
C TYR A 204 -15.58 -19.87 -1.70
N ASP A 205 -14.39 -19.25 -1.70
CA ASP A 205 -13.11 -19.88 -2.03
C ASP A 205 -11.98 -19.15 -1.27
N ASP A 206 -11.42 -19.82 -0.26
CA ASP A 206 -10.35 -19.27 0.59
C ASP A 206 -9.06 -18.93 -0.21
N ASP A 207 -8.83 -19.62 -1.34
CA ASP A 207 -7.66 -19.45 -2.20
C ASP A 207 -7.89 -18.42 -3.32
N ALA A 208 -9.11 -17.93 -3.49
CA ALA A 208 -9.41 -16.92 -4.48
C ALA A 208 -8.79 -15.57 -4.13
N MET A 209 -8.42 -14.81 -5.15
CA MET A 209 -7.70 -13.54 -4.99
C MET A 209 -8.35 -12.44 -5.81
N VAL A 210 -8.49 -11.27 -5.21
CA VAL A 210 -8.86 -10.03 -5.91
C VAL A 210 -7.57 -9.36 -6.37
N ILE A 211 -7.42 -9.16 -7.68
CA ILE A 211 -6.21 -8.64 -8.31
C ILE A 211 -6.52 -7.42 -9.18
N GLY A 212 -5.53 -6.57 -9.41
CA GLY A 212 -5.65 -5.35 -10.21
C GLY A 212 -4.81 -4.21 -9.62
N GLU A 213 -4.91 -3.03 -10.24
CA GLU A 213 -4.15 -1.87 -9.78
C GLU A 213 -4.59 -1.42 -8.38
N ALA A 214 -5.88 -1.23 -8.16
CA ALA A 214 -6.36 -0.74 -6.87
C ALA A 214 -6.20 -1.77 -5.73
N PRO A 215 -6.47 -3.09 -5.89
CA PRO A 215 -6.10 -4.08 -4.89
C PRO A 215 -4.61 -4.05 -4.54
N LEU A 216 -3.71 -3.97 -5.53
CA LEU A 216 -2.27 -3.86 -5.30
C LEU A 216 -1.90 -2.59 -4.52
N MET A 217 -2.53 -1.45 -4.85
CA MET A 217 -2.28 -0.20 -4.12
C MET A 217 -2.79 -0.26 -2.69
N LYS A 218 -3.93 -0.92 -2.44
CA LYS A 218 -4.45 -1.16 -1.11
C LYS A 218 -3.49 -2.03 -0.29
N ASP A 219 -3.02 -3.15 -0.83
CA ASP A 219 -2.07 -4.04 -0.15
C ASP A 219 -0.76 -3.31 0.17
N LEU A 220 -0.26 -2.50 -0.78
CA LEU A 220 0.93 -1.68 -0.57
C LEU A 220 0.72 -0.65 0.55
N GLN A 221 -0.45 -0.04 0.62
CA GLN A 221 -0.80 0.89 1.69
C GLN A 221 -0.83 0.17 3.05
N ASP A 222 -1.53 -0.95 3.15
CA ASP A 222 -1.69 -1.72 4.39
C ASP A 222 -0.31 -2.17 4.93
N VAL A 223 0.58 -2.68 4.06
CA VAL A 223 1.95 -3.07 4.42
C VAL A 223 2.77 -1.86 4.86
N THR A 224 2.67 -0.74 4.14
CA THR A 224 3.44 0.47 4.46
C THR A 224 3.00 1.09 5.78
N ASP A 225 1.72 1.11 6.09
CA ASP A 225 1.20 1.65 7.35
C ASP A 225 1.71 0.85 8.56
N VAL A 226 1.81 -0.47 8.43
CA VAL A 226 2.42 -1.34 9.46
C VAL A 226 3.91 -1.06 9.59
N ASP A 227 4.64 -0.99 8.48
CA ASP A 227 6.09 -0.76 8.47
C ASP A 227 6.45 0.61 9.03
N LEU A 228 5.73 1.67 8.65
CA LEU A 228 5.94 3.02 9.17
C LEU A 228 5.66 3.09 10.68
N THR A 229 4.60 2.44 11.15
CA THR A 229 4.28 2.38 12.58
C THR A 229 5.40 1.66 13.35
N MET A 230 5.88 0.53 12.85
CA MET A 230 6.99 -0.23 13.43
C MET A 230 8.27 0.61 13.53
N VAL A 231 8.65 1.27 12.41
CA VAL A 231 9.85 2.12 12.35
C VAL A 231 9.74 3.30 13.31
N ASN A 232 8.58 3.95 13.39
CA ASN A 232 8.34 5.07 14.30
C ASN A 232 8.45 4.63 15.77
N VAL A 233 7.80 3.54 16.14
CA VAL A 233 7.86 3.02 17.53
C VAL A 233 9.28 2.61 17.91
N LEU A 234 9.97 1.88 17.02
CA LEU A 234 11.35 1.45 17.27
C LEU A 234 12.30 2.63 17.38
N SER A 235 12.15 3.63 16.52
CA SER A 235 12.97 4.84 16.54
C SER A 235 12.76 5.65 17.82
N MET A 236 11.52 5.84 18.25
CA MET A 236 11.19 6.51 19.52
C MET A 236 11.78 5.75 20.71
N ALA A 237 11.64 4.43 20.75
CA ALA A 237 12.20 3.59 21.80
C ALA A 237 13.73 3.69 21.87
N ALA A 238 14.39 3.65 20.69
CA ALA A 238 15.84 3.77 20.61
C ALA A 238 16.34 5.15 21.09
N ILE A 239 15.68 6.22 20.67
CA ILE A 239 16.01 7.58 21.13
C ILE A 239 15.83 7.71 22.63
N PHE A 240 14.71 7.19 23.16
CA PHE A 240 14.44 7.18 24.60
C PHE A 240 15.52 6.44 25.41
N LEU A 241 15.93 5.26 24.94
CA LEU A 241 17.01 4.49 25.57
C LEU A 241 18.36 5.24 25.54
N ILE A 242 18.69 5.89 24.42
CA ILE A 242 19.95 6.66 24.29
C ILE A 242 19.94 7.86 25.27
N ILE A 243 18.80 8.53 25.45
CA ILE A 243 18.71 9.68 26.38
C ILE A 243 18.76 9.22 27.83
N MET A 244 18.32 7.98 28.14
CA MET A 244 18.27 7.46 29.49
C MET A 244 19.65 6.95 30.01
N ILE A 245 20.59 6.66 29.12
CA ILE A 245 21.96 6.20 29.42
C ILE A 245 22.90 7.42 29.55
#